data_2b3cc8d00230283b0147b0481fc5fa34
#
_entry.id   2b3cc8d00230283b0147b0481fc5fa34
#
_cell.length_a   1.000
_cell.length_b   1.000
_cell.length_c   1.000
_cell.angle_alpha   90.00
_cell.angle_beta   90.00
_cell.angle_gamma   90.00
#
_symmetry.space_group_name_H-M   'P 1'
#
loop_
_entity.id
_entity.type
_entity.pdbx_description
1 polymer ?
#
loop_
_entity_poly.entity_id
_entity_poly.type
_entity_poly.pdbx_seq_one_letter_code
_entity_poly.pdbx_strand_id
1 'polypeptide(L)'
;FDSVKLRLDREQSLSYMEFNYMILQAYDFYQLFKNNNCILQIGGSDQWGNIVNGVDLIRRKLQKEAYGLTSPLITLASGTKMGKTEKGAIWLNEDKLSSYDYWQFWRNTDDRDVKRFLNFFTEIQPKELNEIISKENNINNLKVLLANETTKILHGETASKKAEKTAKDTFEEGGLSSGLPEITLKFNEVEQG
;
A
#
# COMPACT_ATOMS: atom_id res chain seq x y z
N PHE A 1 7.70 16.03 22.18
CA PHE A 1 6.76 14.89 22.04
C PHE A 1 5.34 15.42 21.76
N ASP A 2 5.14 15.98 20.56
CA ASP A 2 3.86 16.60 20.21
C ASP A 2 2.70 15.59 20.22
N SER A 3 2.94 14.34 19.82
CA SER A 3 1.93 13.28 19.87
C SER A 3 1.50 12.93 21.31
N VAL A 4 2.43 12.90 22.26
CA VAL A 4 2.12 12.66 23.68
C VAL A 4 1.40 13.87 24.24
N LYS A 5 1.89 15.08 23.97
CA LYS A 5 1.27 16.33 24.41
C LYS A 5 -0.16 16.46 23.88
N LEU A 6 -0.39 16.22 22.59
CA LEU A 6 -1.71 16.24 21.96
C LEU A 6 -2.69 15.25 22.61
N ARG A 7 -2.24 14.06 23.02
CA ARG A 7 -3.07 13.09 23.73
C ARG A 7 -3.38 13.52 25.14
N LEU A 8 -2.37 14.06 25.86
CA LEU A 8 -2.57 14.61 27.19
C LEU A 8 -3.54 15.81 27.17
N ASP A 9 -3.37 16.72 26.21
CA ASP A 9 -4.25 17.89 26.04
C ASP A 9 -5.71 17.49 25.67
N ARG A 10 -5.90 16.30 25.08
CA ARG A 10 -7.22 15.75 24.73
C ARG A 10 -7.76 14.74 25.75
N GLU A 11 -7.10 14.58 26.89
CA GLU A 11 -7.44 13.58 27.92
C GLU A 11 -7.55 12.14 27.37
N GLN A 12 -6.80 11.84 26.30
CA GLN A 12 -6.78 10.50 25.70
C GLN A 12 -5.75 9.62 26.41
N SER A 13 -6.13 8.37 26.67
CA SER A 13 -5.22 7.39 27.26
C SER A 13 -4.01 7.14 26.35
N LEU A 14 -2.83 7.09 26.97
CA LEU A 14 -1.58 6.65 26.32
C LEU A 14 -1.13 5.36 27.01
N SER A 15 -1.09 4.27 26.27
CA SER A 15 -0.62 3.02 26.83
C SER A 15 0.91 3.05 27.03
N TYR A 16 1.39 2.27 28.00
CA TYR A 16 2.84 2.06 28.20
C TYR A 16 3.53 1.57 26.94
N MET A 17 2.89 0.71 26.17
CA MET A 17 3.39 0.19 24.90
C MET A 17 3.58 1.31 23.87
N GLU A 18 2.59 2.17 23.68
CA GLU A 18 2.66 3.30 22.73
C GLU A 18 3.76 4.30 23.12
N PHE A 19 3.94 4.56 24.41
CA PHE A 19 5.02 5.41 24.89
C PHE A 19 6.39 4.79 24.65
N ASN A 20 6.58 3.51 24.97
CA ASN A 20 7.85 2.82 24.74
C ASN A 20 8.20 2.61 23.27
N TYR A 21 7.20 2.49 22.39
CA TYR A 21 7.42 2.32 20.96
C TYR A 21 8.34 3.42 20.39
N MET A 22 8.12 4.66 20.75
CA MET A 22 8.95 5.80 20.29
C MET A 22 10.41 5.67 20.78
N ILE A 23 10.61 5.17 21.98
CA ILE A 23 11.96 4.98 22.56
C ILE A 23 12.66 3.82 21.86
N LEU A 24 11.96 2.71 21.64
CA LEU A 24 12.52 1.54 20.96
C LEU A 24 12.94 1.85 19.53
N GLN A 25 12.08 2.53 18.76
CA GLN A 25 12.41 2.93 17.38
C GLN A 25 13.59 3.91 17.34
N ALA A 26 13.66 4.86 18.26
CA ALA A 26 14.80 5.77 18.37
C ALA A 26 16.11 5.03 18.67
N TYR A 27 16.04 4.01 19.55
CA TYR A 27 17.18 3.19 19.88
C TYR A 27 17.61 2.30 18.72
N ASP A 28 16.68 1.74 17.97
CA ASP A 28 16.95 0.96 16.76
C ASP A 28 17.70 1.80 15.72
N PHE A 29 17.24 3.03 15.47
CA PHE A 29 17.93 3.94 14.55
C PHE A 29 19.37 4.26 15.03
N TYR A 30 19.53 4.50 16.34
CA TYR A 30 20.86 4.71 16.93
C TYR A 30 21.77 3.48 16.72
N GLN A 31 21.27 2.26 16.89
CA GLN A 31 22.07 1.05 16.68
C GLN A 31 22.39 0.82 15.20
N LEU A 32 21.45 1.07 14.30
CA LEU A 32 21.67 1.01 12.85
C LEU A 32 22.70 2.05 12.40
N PHE A 33 22.63 3.25 12.94
CA PHE A 33 23.65 4.29 12.68
C PHE A 33 25.03 3.82 13.12
N LYS A 34 25.14 3.32 14.36
CA LYS A 34 26.41 2.92 14.96
C LYS A 34 27.05 1.71 14.26
N ASN A 35 26.25 0.71 13.94
CA ASN A 35 26.74 -0.59 13.49
C ASN A 35 26.75 -0.72 11.95
N ASN A 36 25.87 -0.02 11.25
CA ASN A 36 25.66 -0.17 9.81
C ASN A 36 25.85 1.14 9.03
N ASN A 37 26.27 2.22 9.71
CA ASN A 37 26.38 3.55 9.11
C ASN A 37 25.08 4.02 8.42
N CYS A 38 23.90 3.66 8.96
CA CYS A 38 22.60 4.07 8.47
C CYS A 38 22.33 5.52 8.92
N ILE A 39 22.51 6.48 8.02
CA ILE A 39 22.41 7.92 8.33
C ILE A 39 21.04 8.52 8.05
N LEU A 40 20.13 7.81 7.37
CA LEU A 40 18.81 8.29 6.97
C LEU A 40 17.73 7.28 7.35
N GLN A 41 16.68 7.74 8.04
CA GLN A 41 15.45 6.98 8.27
C GLN A 41 14.29 7.60 7.50
N ILE A 42 13.55 6.76 6.76
CA ILE A 42 12.40 7.17 5.95
C ILE A 42 11.13 6.55 6.50
N GLY A 43 10.01 7.30 6.46
CA GLY A 43 8.70 6.78 6.88
C GLY A 43 7.54 7.62 6.35
N GLY A 44 6.32 7.22 6.72
CA GLY A 44 5.13 8.05 6.53
C GLY A 44 5.13 9.24 7.52
N SER A 45 4.30 10.24 7.25
CA SER A 45 4.19 11.45 8.09
C SER A 45 3.77 11.13 9.53
N ASP A 46 3.08 10.00 9.76
CA ASP A 46 2.74 9.49 11.09
C ASP A 46 3.94 8.99 11.89
N GLN A 47 5.09 8.72 11.23
CA GLN A 47 6.34 8.27 11.85
C GLN A 47 7.29 9.43 12.22
N TRP A 48 6.96 10.68 11.88
CA TRP A 48 7.84 11.81 12.08
C TRP A 48 8.36 11.92 13.51
N GLY A 49 7.48 11.84 14.51
CA GLY A 49 7.87 11.92 15.92
C GLY A 49 8.86 10.84 16.34
N ASN A 50 8.67 9.60 15.87
CA ASN A 50 9.55 8.48 16.16
C ASN A 50 10.93 8.68 15.52
N ILE A 51 10.96 9.11 14.25
CA ILE A 51 12.19 9.34 13.49
C ILE A 51 13.03 10.46 14.12
N VAL A 52 12.41 11.59 14.48
CA VAL A 52 13.09 12.73 15.10
C VAL A 52 13.71 12.34 16.45
N ASN A 53 13.06 11.50 17.24
CA ASN A 53 13.62 10.99 18.48
C ASN A 53 14.93 10.21 18.24
N GLY A 54 15.00 9.42 17.17
CA GLY A 54 16.23 8.72 16.77
C GLY A 54 17.34 9.66 16.34
N VAL A 55 17.01 10.66 15.50
CA VAL A 55 17.95 11.72 15.09
C VAL A 55 18.53 12.45 16.31
N ASP A 56 17.67 12.82 17.26
CA ASP A 56 18.07 13.53 18.47
C ASP A 56 18.94 12.66 19.40
N LEU A 57 18.61 11.37 19.51
CA LEU A 57 19.40 10.40 20.29
C LEU A 57 20.82 10.24 19.71
N ILE A 58 20.96 10.11 18.38
CA ILE A 58 22.25 10.00 17.68
C ILE A 58 23.05 11.27 17.92
N ARG A 59 22.47 12.44 17.74
CA ARG A 59 23.13 13.71 17.97
C ARG A 59 23.66 13.83 19.40
N ARG A 60 22.84 13.49 20.41
CA ARG A 60 23.20 13.58 21.84
C ARG A 60 24.27 12.57 22.24
N LYS A 61 24.18 11.32 21.74
CA LYS A 61 25.08 10.22 22.17
C LYS A 61 26.36 10.15 21.40
N LEU A 62 26.34 10.46 20.10
CA LEU A 62 27.49 10.30 19.21
C LEU A 62 28.07 11.62 18.71
N GLN A 63 27.43 12.76 18.97
CA GLN A 63 27.81 14.07 18.45
C GLN A 63 27.90 14.06 16.90
N LYS A 64 27.01 13.29 16.25
CA LYS A 64 26.95 13.12 14.80
C LYS A 64 25.57 13.47 14.25
N GLU A 65 25.52 13.78 12.95
CA GLU A 65 24.29 14.10 12.24
C GLU A 65 23.67 12.85 11.62
N ALA A 66 22.35 12.72 11.76
CA ALA A 66 21.51 11.78 11.05
C ALA A 66 20.28 12.52 10.54
N TYR A 67 19.59 11.93 9.56
CA TYR A 67 18.50 12.58 8.84
C TYR A 67 17.22 11.77 8.91
N GLY A 68 16.10 12.47 8.89
CA GLY A 68 14.76 11.90 8.76
C GLY A 68 14.06 12.44 7.53
N LEU A 69 13.35 11.59 6.80
CA LEU A 69 12.53 11.97 5.67
C LEU A 69 11.14 11.34 5.83
N THR A 70 10.09 12.12 5.69
CA THR A 70 8.73 11.58 5.67
C THR A 70 7.98 11.99 4.42
N SER A 71 7.10 11.08 3.96
CA SER A 71 6.13 11.35 2.91
C SER A 71 4.71 11.43 3.48
N PRO A 72 3.78 12.15 2.83
CA PRO A 72 2.37 12.07 3.16
C PRO A 72 1.87 10.62 3.08
N LEU A 73 0.89 10.28 3.94
CA LEU A 73 0.25 8.97 3.88
C LEU A 73 -0.57 8.83 2.60
N ILE A 74 -0.52 7.64 2.01
CA ILE A 74 -1.40 7.32 0.87
C ILE A 74 -2.79 7.04 1.42
N THR A 75 -3.74 7.90 1.05
CA THR A 75 -5.15 7.79 1.40
C THR A 75 -5.97 7.56 0.14
N LEU A 76 -7.11 6.91 0.27
CA LEU A 76 -8.14 6.86 -0.77
C LEU A 76 -8.86 8.21 -0.88
N ALA A 77 -9.55 8.45 -1.99
CA ALA A 77 -10.39 9.63 -2.18
C ALA A 77 -11.51 9.76 -1.12
N SER A 78 -11.86 8.67 -0.45
CA SER A 78 -12.74 8.64 0.73
C SER A 78 -12.10 9.21 2.00
N GLY A 79 -10.79 9.48 2.01
CA GLY A 79 -10.02 9.87 3.20
C GLY A 79 -9.51 8.71 4.05
N THR A 80 -9.87 7.47 3.74
CA THR A 80 -9.39 6.28 4.45
C THR A 80 -7.97 5.91 4.03
N LYS A 81 -7.21 5.27 4.92
CA LYS A 81 -5.86 4.79 4.59
C LYS A 81 -5.97 3.66 3.55
N MET A 82 -5.11 3.72 2.50
CA MET A 82 -5.02 2.66 1.52
C MET A 82 -4.51 1.36 2.15
N GLY A 83 -4.95 0.21 1.58
CA GLY A 83 -4.48 -1.14 1.99
C GLY A 83 -5.23 -1.75 3.18
N LYS A 84 -6.17 -1.01 3.80
CA LYS A 84 -7.09 -1.56 4.80
C LYS A 84 -8.51 -1.50 4.23
N THR A 85 -9.06 -2.65 3.84
CA THR A 85 -10.46 -2.79 3.43
C THR A 85 -11.30 -3.35 4.58
N GLU A 86 -12.62 -3.31 4.47
CA GLU A 86 -13.52 -3.97 5.41
C GLU A 86 -13.27 -5.48 5.49
N LYS A 87 -12.74 -6.08 4.43
CA LYS A 87 -12.36 -7.49 4.33
C LYS A 87 -10.93 -7.78 4.79
N GLY A 88 -10.17 -6.77 5.26
CA GLY A 88 -8.79 -6.92 5.72
C GLY A 88 -7.75 -6.26 4.79
N ALA A 89 -6.51 -6.74 4.87
CA ALA A 89 -5.40 -6.21 4.08
C ALA A 89 -5.40 -6.81 2.65
N ILE A 90 -4.90 -6.04 1.68
CA ILE A 90 -4.62 -6.56 0.34
C ILE A 90 -3.29 -7.30 0.39
N TRP A 91 -3.37 -8.62 0.24
CA TRP A 91 -2.20 -9.48 0.27
C TRP A 91 -1.44 -9.44 -1.05
N LEU A 92 -0.12 -9.46 -0.96
CA LEU A 92 0.77 -9.52 -2.12
C LEU A 92 1.10 -10.96 -2.52
N ASN A 93 0.99 -11.90 -1.58
CA ASN A 93 1.24 -13.30 -1.83
C ASN A 93 0.06 -13.95 -2.56
N GLU A 94 0.34 -14.67 -3.64
CA GLU A 94 -0.69 -15.30 -4.49
C GLU A 94 -1.47 -16.42 -3.80
N ASP A 95 -0.86 -17.09 -2.80
CA ASP A 95 -1.53 -18.09 -1.95
C ASP A 95 -2.59 -17.50 -1.02
N LYS A 96 -2.57 -16.18 -0.78
CA LYS A 96 -3.52 -15.46 0.09
C LYS A 96 -4.50 -14.59 -0.68
N LEU A 97 -4.13 -14.14 -1.86
CA LEU A 97 -4.97 -13.36 -2.76
C LEU A 97 -4.55 -13.68 -4.20
N SER A 98 -5.46 -14.26 -4.98
CA SER A 98 -5.18 -14.64 -6.35
C SER A 98 -4.75 -13.43 -7.20
N SER A 99 -3.95 -13.68 -8.24
CA SER A 99 -3.56 -12.62 -9.19
C SER A 99 -4.76 -11.96 -9.87
N TYR A 100 -5.86 -12.70 -10.04
CA TYR A 100 -7.13 -12.17 -10.53
C TYR A 100 -7.79 -11.22 -9.53
N ASP A 101 -7.91 -11.60 -8.26
CA ASP A 101 -8.52 -10.75 -7.22
C ASP A 101 -7.66 -9.51 -6.95
N TYR A 102 -6.33 -9.63 -7.01
CA TYR A 102 -5.41 -8.50 -6.94
C TYR A 102 -5.61 -7.54 -8.12
N TRP A 103 -5.77 -8.06 -9.35
CA TRP A 103 -6.08 -7.27 -10.53
C TRP A 103 -7.44 -6.56 -10.38
N GLN A 104 -8.47 -7.27 -9.88
CA GLN A 104 -9.80 -6.72 -9.64
C GLN A 104 -9.80 -5.60 -8.59
N PHE A 105 -8.97 -5.73 -7.55
CA PHE A 105 -8.80 -4.65 -6.57
C PHE A 105 -8.39 -3.33 -7.25
N TRP A 106 -7.39 -3.37 -8.11
CA TRP A 106 -6.93 -2.19 -8.83
C TRP A 106 -7.92 -1.71 -9.90
N ARG A 107 -8.58 -2.63 -10.57
CA ARG A 107 -9.64 -2.33 -11.55
C ARG A 107 -10.83 -1.59 -10.93
N ASN A 108 -11.11 -1.83 -9.65
CA ASN A 108 -12.19 -1.23 -8.89
C ASN A 108 -11.78 0.05 -8.14
N THR A 109 -10.62 0.62 -8.44
CA THR A 109 -10.17 1.90 -7.90
C THR A 109 -11.17 3.02 -8.20
N ASP A 110 -11.41 3.92 -7.22
CA ASP A 110 -12.23 5.12 -7.42
C ASP A 110 -11.64 6.00 -8.54
N ASP A 111 -12.49 6.55 -9.40
CA ASP A 111 -12.08 7.36 -10.55
C ASP A 111 -11.13 8.51 -10.17
N ARG A 112 -11.36 9.11 -8.99
CA ARG A 112 -10.55 10.22 -8.46
C ARG A 112 -9.14 9.81 -8.07
N ASP A 113 -8.90 8.52 -7.79
CA ASP A 113 -7.61 7.99 -7.38
C ASP A 113 -6.78 7.45 -8.53
N VAL A 114 -7.40 7.10 -9.67
CA VAL A 114 -6.74 6.38 -10.78
C VAL A 114 -5.46 7.07 -11.25
N LYS A 115 -5.53 8.36 -11.57
CA LYS A 115 -4.37 9.11 -12.08
C LYS A 115 -3.23 9.18 -11.06
N ARG A 116 -3.58 9.36 -9.78
CA ARG A 116 -2.61 9.39 -8.69
C ARG A 116 -1.94 8.03 -8.50
N PHE A 117 -2.73 6.96 -8.56
CA PHE A 117 -2.20 5.60 -8.38
C PHE A 117 -1.39 5.11 -9.57
N LEU A 118 -1.72 5.51 -10.79
CA LEU A 118 -0.85 5.30 -11.94
C LEU A 118 0.54 5.90 -11.73
N ASN A 119 0.63 7.11 -11.14
CA ASN A 119 1.92 7.73 -10.81
C ASN A 119 2.68 7.01 -9.69
N PHE A 120 1.99 6.42 -8.70
CA PHE A 120 2.64 5.83 -7.53
C PHE A 120 2.98 4.35 -7.70
N PHE A 121 2.18 3.63 -8.48
CA PHE A 121 2.22 2.17 -8.50
C PHE A 121 2.55 1.57 -9.87
N THR A 122 2.99 2.37 -10.84
CA THR A 122 3.47 1.86 -12.12
C THR A 122 4.90 2.35 -12.40
N GLU A 123 5.59 1.63 -13.28
CA GLU A 123 6.93 2.01 -13.75
C GLU A 123 6.90 2.87 -15.03
N ILE A 124 5.70 3.30 -15.45
CA ILE A 124 5.52 4.16 -16.63
C ILE A 124 6.19 5.51 -16.35
N GLN A 125 7.03 5.96 -17.28
CA GLN A 125 7.71 7.24 -17.11
C GLN A 125 6.71 8.41 -17.04
N PRO A 126 6.92 9.41 -16.16
CA PRO A 126 5.95 10.49 -15.94
C PRO A 126 5.54 11.25 -17.20
N LYS A 127 6.44 11.43 -18.17
CA LYS A 127 6.12 12.08 -19.45
C LYS A 127 5.16 11.25 -20.27
N GLU A 128 5.45 9.97 -20.42
CA GLU A 128 4.61 8.99 -21.14
C GLU A 128 3.23 8.87 -20.47
N LEU A 129 3.21 8.76 -19.13
CA LEU A 129 1.97 8.66 -18.37
C LEU A 129 1.08 9.89 -18.56
N ASN A 130 1.67 11.10 -18.57
CA ASN A 130 0.92 12.33 -18.84
C ASN A 130 0.32 12.35 -20.26
N GLU A 131 1.05 11.83 -21.25
CA GLU A 131 0.54 11.69 -22.61
C GLU A 131 -0.63 10.70 -22.69
N ILE A 132 -0.50 9.55 -22.05
CA ILE A 132 -1.58 8.56 -21.98
C ILE A 132 -2.82 9.16 -21.33
N ILE A 133 -2.68 9.78 -20.16
CA ILE A 133 -3.79 10.40 -19.41
C ILE A 133 -4.45 11.55 -20.22
N SER A 134 -3.68 12.30 -21.01
CA SER A 134 -4.22 13.41 -21.81
C SER A 134 -4.99 12.95 -23.04
N LYS A 135 -4.65 11.79 -23.60
CA LYS A 135 -5.28 11.22 -24.80
C LYS A 135 -6.45 10.31 -24.47
N GLU A 136 -6.45 9.70 -23.29
CA GLU A 136 -7.48 8.73 -22.88
C GLU A 136 -8.63 9.42 -22.15
N ASN A 137 -9.81 9.43 -22.77
CA ASN A 137 -11.02 10.04 -22.21
C ASN A 137 -11.84 9.04 -21.38
N ASN A 138 -11.61 7.74 -21.55
CA ASN A 138 -12.35 6.72 -20.81
C ASN A 138 -11.56 6.30 -19.56
N ILE A 139 -12.03 6.70 -18.40
CA ILE A 139 -11.41 6.36 -17.11
C ILE A 139 -11.28 4.84 -16.91
N ASN A 140 -12.19 4.05 -17.49
CA ASN A 140 -12.13 2.59 -17.39
C ASN A 140 -10.89 2.00 -18.08
N ASN A 141 -10.44 2.60 -19.17
CA ASN A 141 -9.19 2.17 -19.82
C ASN A 141 -7.98 2.47 -18.95
N LEU A 142 -7.97 3.61 -18.25
CA LEU A 142 -6.92 3.94 -17.28
C LEU A 142 -6.95 3.01 -16.06
N LYS A 143 -8.13 2.54 -15.63
CA LYS A 143 -8.24 1.53 -14.57
C LYS A 143 -7.72 0.17 -15.00
N VAL A 144 -7.97 -0.23 -16.25
CA VAL A 144 -7.40 -1.46 -16.83
C VAL A 144 -5.87 -1.34 -16.90
N LEU A 145 -5.35 -0.20 -17.37
CA LEU A 145 -3.91 0.07 -17.38
C LEU A 145 -3.30 -0.05 -15.99
N LEU A 146 -3.93 0.58 -14.98
CA LEU A 146 -3.46 0.51 -13.59
C LEU A 146 -3.44 -0.94 -13.09
N ALA A 147 -4.52 -1.70 -13.29
CA ALA A 147 -4.61 -3.09 -12.88
C ALA A 147 -3.58 -3.97 -13.59
N ASN A 148 -3.37 -3.77 -14.89
CA ASN A 148 -2.39 -4.51 -15.68
C ASN A 148 -0.96 -4.24 -15.19
N GLU A 149 -0.57 -2.98 -15.05
CA GLU A 149 0.79 -2.63 -14.67
C GLU A 149 1.10 -3.07 -13.23
N THR A 150 0.20 -2.85 -12.27
CA THR A 150 0.40 -3.29 -10.88
C THR A 150 0.48 -4.80 -10.75
N THR A 151 -0.38 -5.54 -11.48
CA THR A 151 -0.36 -7.01 -11.47
C THR A 151 0.88 -7.55 -12.18
N LYS A 152 1.32 -6.91 -13.26
CA LYS A 152 2.55 -7.26 -13.96
C LYS A 152 3.78 -7.11 -13.07
N ILE A 153 3.89 -6.02 -12.31
CA ILE A 153 4.99 -5.80 -11.36
C ILE A 153 5.04 -6.88 -10.29
N LEU A 154 3.89 -7.29 -9.76
CA LEU A 154 3.83 -8.22 -8.63
C LEU A 154 3.86 -9.69 -9.06
N HIS A 155 3.06 -10.07 -10.07
CA HIS A 155 2.80 -11.46 -10.46
C HIS A 155 3.31 -11.81 -11.86
N GLY A 156 3.88 -10.85 -12.57
CA GLY A 156 4.42 -11.02 -13.92
C GLY A 156 3.40 -10.81 -15.04
N GLU A 157 3.92 -10.66 -16.23
CA GLU A 157 3.19 -10.35 -17.47
C GLU A 157 2.09 -11.38 -17.80
N THR A 158 2.40 -12.67 -17.61
CA THR A 158 1.47 -13.76 -17.92
C THR A 158 0.24 -13.74 -17.01
N ALA A 159 0.44 -13.51 -15.71
CA ALA A 159 -0.65 -13.42 -14.75
C ALA A 159 -1.52 -12.18 -15.01
N SER A 160 -0.91 -11.04 -15.34
CA SER A 160 -1.63 -9.82 -15.69
C SER A 160 -2.54 -10.02 -16.92
N LYS A 161 -2.01 -10.58 -18.00
CA LYS A 161 -2.79 -10.87 -19.23
C LYS A 161 -3.91 -11.89 -18.99
N LYS A 162 -3.65 -12.91 -18.17
CA LYS A 162 -4.65 -13.91 -17.81
C LYS A 162 -5.78 -13.26 -17.01
N ALA A 163 -5.46 -12.41 -16.04
CA ALA A 163 -6.44 -11.72 -15.21
C ALA A 163 -7.33 -10.78 -16.05
N GLU A 164 -6.73 -9.98 -16.92
CA GLU A 164 -7.46 -9.10 -17.83
C GLU A 164 -8.39 -9.89 -18.75
N LYS A 165 -7.89 -10.97 -19.38
CA LYS A 165 -8.71 -11.83 -20.24
C LYS A 165 -9.87 -12.44 -19.47
N THR A 166 -9.61 -13.01 -18.30
CA THR A 166 -10.64 -13.59 -17.43
C THR A 166 -11.72 -12.57 -17.10
N ALA A 167 -11.34 -11.33 -16.77
CA ALA A 167 -12.30 -10.27 -16.49
C ALA A 167 -13.15 -9.92 -17.72
N LYS A 168 -12.56 -9.82 -18.92
CA LYS A 168 -13.30 -9.58 -20.17
C LYS A 168 -14.29 -10.70 -20.45
N ASP A 169 -13.83 -11.95 -20.45
CA ASP A 169 -14.67 -13.13 -20.72
C ASP A 169 -15.85 -13.20 -19.73
N THR A 170 -15.65 -12.87 -18.46
CA THR A 170 -16.69 -12.94 -17.42
C THR A 170 -17.71 -11.82 -17.52
N PHE A 171 -17.27 -10.57 -17.78
CA PHE A 171 -18.15 -9.40 -17.68
C PHE A 171 -18.69 -8.94 -19.04
N GLU A 172 -18.02 -9.21 -20.15
CA GLU A 172 -18.44 -8.80 -21.50
C GLU A 172 -19.19 -9.92 -22.22
N GLU A 173 -18.78 -11.17 -22.05
CA GLU A 173 -19.34 -12.33 -22.75
C GLU A 173 -20.32 -13.15 -21.88
N GLY A 174 -20.44 -12.83 -20.58
CA GLY A 174 -21.35 -13.52 -19.64
C GLY A 174 -21.02 -15.01 -19.41
N GLY A 175 -19.78 -15.41 -19.71
CA GLY A 175 -19.30 -16.79 -19.59
C GLY A 175 -18.58 -17.08 -18.27
N LEU A 176 -18.59 -18.36 -17.86
CA LEU A 176 -17.69 -18.85 -16.81
C LEU A 176 -16.30 -19.02 -17.38
N SER A 177 -15.39 -18.11 -17.06
CA SER A 177 -14.00 -18.17 -17.51
C SER A 177 -13.19 -19.16 -16.65
N SER A 178 -12.37 -20.00 -17.29
CA SER A 178 -11.45 -20.93 -16.60
C SER A 178 -10.35 -20.24 -15.77
N GLY A 179 -10.31 -18.93 -15.77
CA GLY A 179 -9.34 -18.12 -15.00
C GLY A 179 -9.90 -17.59 -13.67
N LEU A 180 -11.16 -17.85 -13.35
CA LEU A 180 -11.74 -17.45 -12.05
C LEU A 180 -11.16 -18.30 -10.92
N PRO A 181 -11.04 -17.73 -9.70
CA PRO A 181 -10.69 -18.51 -8.52
C PRO A 181 -11.71 -19.62 -8.28
N GLU A 182 -11.23 -20.85 -8.08
CA GLU A 182 -12.08 -22.02 -7.85
C GLU A 182 -12.13 -22.34 -6.36
N ILE A 183 -13.34 -22.62 -5.85
CA ILE A 183 -13.56 -23.13 -4.49
C ILE A 183 -14.10 -24.55 -4.61
N THR A 184 -13.38 -25.51 -4.06
CA THR A 184 -13.85 -26.89 -3.94
C THR A 184 -14.61 -27.05 -2.63
N LEU A 185 -15.92 -27.26 -2.71
CA LEU A 185 -16.77 -27.57 -1.57
C LEU A 185 -17.03 -29.10 -1.50
N LYS A 186 -17.01 -29.63 -0.30
CA LYS A 186 -17.46 -31.02 -0.09
C LYS A 186 -18.98 -31.05 -0.12
N PHE A 187 -19.54 -32.14 -0.65
CA PHE A 187 -21.01 -32.31 -0.83
C PHE A 187 -21.80 -32.03 0.46
N ASN A 188 -21.28 -32.47 1.61
CA ASN A 188 -21.88 -32.25 2.93
C ASN A 188 -21.80 -30.79 3.44
N GLU A 189 -21.01 -29.94 2.83
CA GLU A 189 -20.91 -28.49 3.16
C GLU A 189 -21.94 -27.66 2.37
N VAL A 190 -22.49 -28.21 1.29
CA VAL A 190 -23.49 -27.53 0.44
C VAL A 190 -24.91 -27.73 1.00
N GLU A 191 -25.18 -28.81 1.76
CA GLU A 191 -26.49 -29.09 2.34
C GLU A 191 -26.82 -28.29 3.62
N GLN A 192 -25.87 -27.55 4.18
CA GLN A 192 -26.02 -26.78 5.43
C GLN A 192 -26.08 -25.25 5.21
N GLY A 193 -26.18 -24.77 3.97
CA GLY A 193 -26.27 -23.37 3.59
C GLY A 193 -27.70 -22.85 3.41
#